data_ae4c2937d9feacbaf014d93b0a50fda3
#
_entry.id   ae4c2937d9feacbaf014d93b0a50fda3
#
_cell.length_a   1.000
_cell.length_b   1.000
_cell.length_c   1.000
_cell.angle_alpha   90.00
_cell.angle_beta   90.00
_cell.angle_gamma   90.00
#
_symmetry.space_group_name_H-M   'P 1'
#
loop_
_entity.id
_entity.type
_entity.pdbx_description
1 polymer ?
#
loop_
_entity_poly.entity_id
_entity_poly.type
_entity_poly.pdbx_seq_one_letter_code
_entity_poly.pdbx_strand_id
1 'polypeptide(L)'
;MIDAALACLDQAGPADISLWTWTVAEYEIECLERLRNDGRVRNALMVIDHGARNKNAALIRQWKSTFGPESVRYVVNHSKLVTIRSERFRLLLRGSMNLNFNPRFEQFDLTEGGEDFELVKRIEAELPILDDSAKGED
;
A
#
# COMPACT_ATOMS: atom_id res chain seq x y z
N MET A 1 -0.99 -6.17 9.11
CA MET A 1 -0.24 -5.91 7.84
C MET A 1 1.01 -5.08 8.09
N ILE A 2 0.92 -3.91 8.70
CA ILE A 2 2.06 -2.99 8.83
C ILE A 2 3.26 -3.61 9.56
N ASP A 3 3.06 -4.36 10.63
CA ASP A 3 4.16 -4.98 11.38
C ASP A 3 4.94 -6.00 10.55
N ALA A 4 4.23 -6.78 9.73
CA ALA A 4 4.88 -7.72 8.82
C ALA A 4 5.68 -6.98 7.72
N ALA A 5 5.14 -5.90 7.18
CA ALA A 5 5.84 -5.07 6.21
C ALA A 5 7.08 -4.39 6.82
N LEU A 6 6.99 -3.90 8.07
CA LEU A 6 8.12 -3.32 8.80
C LEU A 6 9.25 -4.32 9.01
N ALA A 7 8.92 -5.56 9.41
CA ALA A 7 9.91 -6.63 9.58
C ALA A 7 10.63 -6.96 8.26
N CYS A 8 9.92 -6.94 7.14
CA CYS A 8 10.51 -7.12 5.82
C CYS A 8 11.42 -5.94 5.44
N LEU A 9 10.98 -4.71 5.67
CA LEU A 9 11.76 -3.50 5.36
C LEU A 9 13.05 -3.41 6.17
N ASP A 10 13.05 -3.86 7.41
CA ASP A 10 14.26 -3.92 8.24
C ASP A 10 15.37 -4.76 7.62
N GLN A 11 15.01 -5.77 6.85
CA GLN A 11 15.95 -6.68 6.20
C GLN A 11 16.23 -6.33 4.74
N ALA A 12 15.25 -5.75 4.06
CA ALA A 12 15.35 -5.44 2.63
C ALA A 12 16.22 -4.21 2.32
N GLY A 13 16.34 -3.27 3.27
CA GLY A 13 16.94 -1.97 3.05
C GLY A 13 15.97 -0.98 2.38
N PRO A 14 16.45 0.21 1.93
CA PRO A 14 15.61 1.21 1.28
C PRO A 14 14.84 0.62 0.09
N ALA A 15 13.53 0.86 0.04
CA ALA A 15 12.66 0.17 -0.90
C ALA A 15 11.54 1.05 -1.45
N ASP A 16 11.04 0.65 -2.61
CA ASP A 16 9.75 1.06 -3.13
C ASP A 16 8.70 0.04 -2.68
N ILE A 17 7.56 0.52 -2.22
CA ILE A 17 6.49 -0.35 -1.73
C ILE A 17 5.17 -0.08 -2.43
N SER A 18 4.32 -1.09 -2.50
CA SER A 18 2.91 -0.90 -2.79
C SER A 18 2.06 -1.63 -1.76
N LEU A 19 0.92 -1.05 -1.46
CA LEU A 19 0.01 -1.50 -0.42
C LEU A 19 -1.38 -1.59 -1.00
N TRP A 20 -1.91 -2.82 -1.06
CA TRP A 20 -3.29 -3.07 -1.46
C TRP A 20 -4.11 -3.33 -0.22
N THR A 21 -5.15 -2.55 -0.03
CA THR A 21 -5.99 -2.66 1.16
C THR A 21 -7.43 -2.25 0.86
N TRP A 22 -8.36 -2.75 1.66
CA TRP A 22 -9.73 -2.30 1.60
C TRP A 22 -9.92 -0.97 2.35
N THR A 23 -9.22 -0.80 3.48
CA THR A 23 -9.29 0.38 4.33
C THR A 23 -7.95 0.69 4.98
N VAL A 24 -7.77 1.91 5.44
CA VAL A 24 -6.56 2.38 6.14
C VAL A 24 -6.91 3.04 7.46
N ALA A 25 -5.94 3.13 8.37
CA ALA A 25 -6.04 3.87 9.61
C ALA A 25 -4.86 4.84 9.78
N GLU A 26 -5.02 5.81 10.66
CA GLU A 26 -4.05 6.90 10.87
C GLU A 26 -2.67 6.41 11.27
N TYR A 27 -2.61 5.46 12.20
CA TYR A 27 -1.36 4.91 12.69
C TYR A 27 -0.47 4.35 11.56
N GLU A 28 -1.06 3.63 10.63
CA GLU A 28 -0.34 3.03 9.51
C GLU A 28 0.17 4.08 8.53
N ILE A 29 -0.62 5.11 8.26
CA ILE A 29 -0.21 6.25 7.43
C ILE A 29 0.96 6.98 8.08
N GLU A 30 0.90 7.27 9.36
CA GLU A 30 1.99 7.93 10.10
C GLU A 30 3.26 7.08 10.15
N CYS A 31 3.14 5.76 10.30
CA CYS A 31 4.28 4.85 10.21
C CYS A 31 5.01 4.97 8.87
N LEU A 32 4.25 4.97 7.78
CA LEU A 32 4.81 5.05 6.43
C LEU A 32 5.42 6.41 6.13
N GLU A 33 4.84 7.50 6.65
CA GLU A 33 5.44 8.83 6.59
C GLU A 33 6.80 8.89 7.30
N ARG A 34 6.89 8.30 8.49
CA ARG A 34 8.17 8.22 9.21
C ARG A 34 9.21 7.44 8.42
N LEU A 35 8.83 6.31 7.85
CA LEU A 35 9.73 5.52 7.00
C LEU A 35 10.19 6.28 5.76
N ARG A 36 9.32 7.10 5.18
CA ARG A 36 9.68 8.01 4.07
C ARG A 36 10.69 9.04 4.53
N ASN A 37 10.47 9.68 5.66
CA ASN A 37 11.36 10.71 6.21
C ASN A 37 12.73 10.13 6.60
N ASP A 38 12.76 8.89 7.08
CA ASP A 38 14.00 8.18 7.43
C ASP A 38 14.73 7.60 6.19
N GLY A 39 14.17 7.72 5.00
CA GLY A 39 14.75 7.20 3.76
C GLY A 39 14.63 5.68 3.57
N ARG A 40 13.89 4.98 4.43
CA ARG A 40 13.67 3.52 4.35
C ARG A 40 12.62 3.14 3.30
N VAL A 41 11.67 4.03 3.04
CA VAL A 41 10.72 3.95 1.94
C VAL A 41 10.99 5.10 0.98
N ARG A 42 11.35 4.79 -0.26
CA ARG A 42 11.62 5.80 -1.29
C ARG A 42 10.33 6.27 -1.95
N ASN A 43 9.53 5.34 -2.43
CA ASN A 43 8.25 5.59 -3.06
C ASN A 43 7.22 4.60 -2.50
N ALA A 44 5.97 5.03 -2.48
CA ALA A 44 4.86 4.18 -2.09
C ALA A 44 3.63 4.39 -2.98
N LEU A 45 2.96 3.31 -3.32
CA LEU A 45 1.69 3.29 -4.03
C LEU A 45 0.63 2.65 -3.13
N MET A 46 -0.50 3.30 -2.97
CA MET A 46 -1.68 2.74 -2.32
C MET A 46 -2.72 2.33 -3.36
N VAL A 47 -3.15 1.09 -3.33
CA VAL A 47 -4.29 0.60 -4.10
C VAL A 47 -5.42 0.30 -3.12
N ILE A 48 -6.48 1.09 -3.17
CA ILE A 48 -7.55 1.08 -2.17
C ILE A 48 -8.92 0.94 -2.82
N ASP A 49 -9.84 0.32 -2.10
CA ASP A 49 -11.21 0.15 -2.57
C ASP A 49 -11.92 1.50 -2.76
N HIS A 50 -12.71 1.60 -3.82
CA HIS A 50 -13.51 2.79 -4.11
C HIS A 50 -14.40 3.23 -2.94
N GLY A 51 -14.96 2.27 -2.19
CA GLY A 51 -15.81 2.54 -1.04
C GLY A 51 -15.09 3.25 0.11
N ALA A 52 -13.78 3.12 0.19
CA ALA A 52 -12.97 3.79 1.20
C ALA A 52 -12.65 5.27 0.86
N ARG A 53 -12.84 5.69 -0.39
CA ARG A 53 -12.47 7.03 -0.87
C ARG A 53 -13.05 8.15 0.00
N ASN A 54 -14.33 8.07 0.30
CA ASN A 54 -15.00 9.09 1.12
C ASN A 54 -14.73 8.90 2.62
N LYS A 55 -14.74 7.67 3.10
CA LYS A 55 -14.49 7.35 4.52
C LYS A 55 -13.08 7.73 4.97
N ASN A 56 -12.10 7.57 4.10
CA ASN A 56 -10.69 7.80 4.39
C ASN A 56 -10.13 9.05 3.68
N ALA A 57 -10.97 9.98 3.27
CA ALA A 57 -10.57 11.12 2.45
C ALA A 57 -9.42 11.94 3.07
N ALA A 58 -9.47 12.20 4.37
CA ALA A 58 -8.40 12.92 5.07
C ALA A 58 -7.08 12.17 5.09
N LEU A 59 -7.12 10.86 5.36
CA LEU A 59 -5.92 10.00 5.37
C LEU A 59 -5.34 9.83 3.96
N ILE A 60 -6.19 9.75 2.94
CA ILE A 60 -5.74 9.68 1.55
C ILE A 60 -5.07 10.99 1.14
N ARG A 61 -5.59 12.14 1.53
CA ARG A 61 -4.93 13.43 1.29
C ARG A 61 -3.58 13.52 1.99
N GLN A 62 -3.48 13.05 3.23
CA GLN A 62 -2.24 12.99 3.99
C GLN A 62 -1.23 12.09 3.28
N TRP A 63 -1.63 10.90 2.82
CA TRP A 63 -0.80 10.01 2.02
C TRP A 63 -0.27 10.69 0.75
N LYS A 64 -1.13 11.34 -0.01
CA LYS A 64 -0.76 12.05 -1.25
C LYS A 64 0.21 13.21 -1.00
N SER A 65 0.08 13.90 0.14
CA SER A 65 1.03 14.96 0.49
C SER A 65 2.44 14.43 0.76
N THR A 66 2.55 13.19 1.21
CA THR A 66 3.84 12.53 1.48
C THR A 66 4.42 11.86 0.24
N PHE A 67 3.61 11.13 -0.51
CA PHE A 67 4.08 10.25 -1.61
C PHE A 67 3.73 10.78 -3.01
N GLY A 68 3.01 11.88 -3.11
CA GLY A 68 2.64 12.51 -4.36
C GLY A 68 1.18 12.25 -4.78
N PRO A 69 0.65 13.10 -5.68
CA PRO A 69 -0.77 13.04 -6.09
C PRO A 69 -1.11 11.78 -6.89
N GLU A 70 -0.13 11.16 -7.52
CA GLU A 70 -0.31 9.94 -8.33
C GLU A 70 -0.08 8.65 -7.54
N SER A 71 0.09 8.75 -6.22
CA SER A 71 0.44 7.61 -5.36
C SER A 71 -0.75 6.78 -4.88
N VAL A 72 -1.96 7.03 -5.38
CA VAL A 72 -3.18 6.30 -5.01
C VAL A 72 -3.90 5.81 -6.25
N ARG A 73 -4.37 4.57 -6.20
CA ARG A 73 -5.28 3.98 -7.20
C ARG A 73 -6.55 3.52 -6.50
N TYR A 74 -7.69 3.79 -7.12
CA TYR A 74 -8.99 3.35 -6.64
C TYR A 74 -9.52 2.23 -7.51
N VAL A 75 -9.86 1.11 -6.90
CA VAL A 75 -10.36 -0.07 -7.61
C VAL A 75 -11.47 -0.74 -6.80
N VAL A 76 -12.20 -1.65 -7.39
CA VAL A 76 -13.05 -2.58 -6.64
C VAL A 76 -12.12 -3.64 -6.06
N ASN A 77 -11.74 -3.49 -4.79
CA ASN A 77 -10.68 -4.28 -4.19
C ASN A 77 -11.01 -4.80 -2.79
N HIS A 78 -10.77 -6.07 -2.59
CA HIS A 78 -10.74 -6.69 -1.26
C HIS A 78 -9.41 -7.42 -0.99
N SER A 79 -8.46 -7.32 -1.90
CA SER A 79 -7.12 -7.89 -1.72
C SER A 79 -6.32 -7.11 -0.69
N LYS A 80 -5.54 -7.83 0.10
CA LYS A 80 -4.61 -7.29 1.08
C LYS A 80 -3.24 -7.84 0.77
N LEU A 81 -2.41 -7.00 0.20
CA LEU A 81 -1.04 -7.39 -0.13
C LEU A 81 -0.09 -6.20 -0.05
N VAL A 82 1.18 -6.51 0.10
CA VAL A 82 2.28 -5.54 0.07
C VAL A 82 3.34 -6.06 -0.87
N THR A 83 3.83 -5.20 -1.77
CA THR A 83 5.06 -5.47 -2.50
C THR A 83 6.18 -4.61 -1.94
N ILE A 84 7.38 -5.17 -1.82
CA ILE A 84 8.58 -4.48 -1.38
C ILE A 84 9.67 -4.75 -2.40
N ARG A 85 10.15 -3.71 -3.05
CA ARG A 85 11.21 -3.79 -4.03
C ARG A 85 12.41 -2.96 -3.59
N SER A 86 13.48 -3.65 -3.26
CA SER A 86 14.79 -3.05 -2.96
C SER A 86 15.81 -3.47 -4.02
N GLU A 87 17.07 -3.06 -3.85
CA GLU A 87 18.16 -3.52 -4.70
C GLU A 87 18.40 -5.04 -4.57
N ARG A 88 18.08 -5.60 -3.40
CA ARG A 88 18.37 -7.00 -3.06
C ARG A 88 17.17 -7.93 -3.18
N PHE A 89 15.94 -7.42 -2.95
CA PHE A 89 14.76 -8.25 -2.78
C PHE A 89 13.56 -7.73 -3.56
N ARG A 90 12.72 -8.67 -3.98
CA ARG A 90 11.37 -8.45 -4.52
C ARG A 90 10.42 -9.31 -3.70
N LEU A 91 9.81 -8.71 -2.70
CA LEU A 91 8.97 -9.41 -1.73
C LEU A 91 7.50 -9.15 -2.01
N LEU A 92 6.70 -10.20 -1.95
CA LEU A 92 5.26 -10.15 -2.00
C LEU A 92 4.69 -10.75 -0.71
N LEU A 93 4.05 -9.92 0.08
CA LEU A 93 3.30 -10.30 1.27
C LEU A 93 1.81 -10.31 0.92
N ARG A 94 1.13 -11.41 1.16
CA ARG A 94 -0.31 -11.59 0.91
C ARG A 94 -1.00 -12.08 2.18
N GLY A 95 -2.24 -11.66 2.40
CA GLY A 95 -2.95 -12.12 3.57
C GLY A 95 -4.39 -11.60 3.68
N SER A 96 -4.95 -11.79 4.86
CA SER A 96 -6.28 -11.33 5.23
C SER A 96 -6.30 -9.93 5.86
N MET A 97 -5.13 -9.38 6.20
CA MET A 97 -4.96 -8.17 6.99
C MET A 97 -5.17 -6.90 6.16
N ASN A 98 -6.10 -6.04 6.59
CA ASN A 98 -6.14 -4.66 6.12
C ASN A 98 -5.00 -3.81 6.72
N LEU A 99 -4.82 -2.61 6.20
CA LEU A 99 -3.89 -1.62 6.74
C LEU A 99 -4.57 -0.84 7.90
N ASN A 100 -5.01 -1.60 8.91
CA ASN A 100 -5.58 -1.10 10.15
C ASN A 100 -5.39 -2.13 11.26
N PHE A 101 -5.56 -1.70 12.52
CA PHE A 101 -5.53 -2.62 13.66
C PHE A 101 -6.80 -3.47 13.70
N ASN A 102 -6.62 -4.78 13.89
CA ASN A 102 -7.69 -5.73 14.12
C ASN A 102 -7.21 -6.75 15.17
N PRO A 103 -7.92 -6.89 16.32
CA PRO A 103 -7.51 -7.80 17.39
C PRO A 103 -7.78 -9.28 17.10
N ARG A 104 -8.04 -9.64 15.85
CA ARG A 104 -8.28 -11.02 15.42
C ARG A 104 -7.00 -11.67 14.94
N PHE A 105 -6.96 -12.98 14.96
CA PHE A 105 -5.90 -13.72 14.27
C PHE A 105 -6.02 -13.50 12.77
N GLU A 106 -4.89 -13.13 12.16
CA GLU A 106 -4.77 -12.90 10.74
C GLU A 106 -3.73 -13.83 10.14
N GLN A 107 -3.89 -14.11 8.87
CA GLN A 107 -3.06 -15.06 8.15
C GLN A 107 -2.35 -14.34 7.00
N PHE A 108 -1.08 -14.65 6.80
CA PHE A 108 -0.32 -14.12 5.66
C PHE A 108 0.72 -15.13 5.16
N ASP A 109 1.15 -14.95 3.92
CA ASP A 109 2.33 -15.58 3.35
C ASP A 109 3.28 -14.54 2.77
N LEU A 110 4.54 -14.91 2.65
CA LEU A 110 5.61 -14.09 2.08
C LEU A 110 6.35 -14.90 1.04
N THR A 111 6.49 -14.33 -0.16
CA THR A 111 7.30 -14.90 -1.25
C THR A 111 8.36 -13.91 -1.70
N GLU A 112 9.49 -14.41 -2.16
CA GLU A 112 10.59 -13.64 -2.73
C GLU A 112 10.69 -13.92 -4.23
N GLY A 113 10.67 -12.84 -5.04
CA GLY A 113 10.72 -12.93 -6.50
C GLY A 113 9.50 -13.61 -7.13
N GLY A 114 9.66 -14.09 -8.35
CA GLY A 114 8.69 -14.94 -9.04
C GLY A 114 7.63 -14.21 -9.84
N GLU A 115 6.78 -15.01 -10.48
CA GLU A 115 5.76 -14.54 -11.41
C GLU A 115 4.64 -13.76 -10.74
N ASP A 116 4.31 -14.10 -9.49
CA ASP A 116 3.23 -13.43 -8.75
C ASP A 116 3.60 -11.98 -8.44
N PHE A 117 4.84 -11.72 -8.05
CA PHE A 117 5.33 -10.36 -7.86
C PHE A 117 5.24 -9.54 -9.16
N GLU A 118 5.74 -10.10 -10.26
CA GLU A 118 5.72 -9.44 -11.56
C GLU A 118 4.28 -9.21 -12.06
N LEU A 119 3.37 -10.14 -11.80
CA LEU A 119 1.96 -9.97 -12.14
C LEU A 119 1.34 -8.78 -11.40
N VAL A 120 1.57 -8.66 -10.10
CA VAL A 120 1.08 -7.52 -9.30
C VAL A 120 1.61 -6.21 -9.86
N LYS A 121 2.90 -6.13 -10.19
CA LYS A 121 3.52 -4.92 -10.75
C LYS A 121 2.95 -4.56 -12.14
N ARG A 122 2.64 -5.53 -12.97
CA ARG A 122 1.97 -5.28 -14.26
C ARG A 122 0.55 -4.74 -14.08
N ILE A 123 -0.20 -5.31 -13.15
CA ILE A 123 -1.55 -4.81 -12.84
C ILE A 123 -1.49 -3.37 -12.35
N GLU A 124 -0.60 -3.06 -11.41
CA GLU A 124 -0.43 -1.70 -10.88
C GLU A 124 -0.12 -0.68 -11.98
N ALA A 125 0.73 -1.04 -12.94
CA ALA A 125 1.11 -0.18 -14.05
C ALA A 125 -0.07 0.15 -14.98
N GLU A 126 -1.08 -0.71 -15.05
CA GLU A 126 -2.27 -0.54 -15.88
C GLU A 126 -3.44 0.16 -15.17
N LEU A 127 -3.37 0.32 -13.84
CA LEU A 127 -4.44 0.96 -13.08
C LEU A 127 -4.49 2.47 -13.39
N PRO A 128 -5.70 3.00 -13.65
CA PRO A 128 -5.86 4.42 -13.98
C PRO A 128 -5.59 5.30 -12.75
N ILE A 129 -5.00 6.47 -12.99
CA ILE A 129 -4.92 7.54 -12.01
C ILE A 129 -6.22 8.33 -12.13
N LEU A 130 -7.02 8.33 -11.06
CA LEU A 130 -8.27 9.09 -11.00
C LEU A 130 -8.01 10.43 -10.31
N ASP A 131 -8.53 11.49 -10.93
CA ASP A 131 -8.51 12.81 -10.33
C ASP A 131 -9.55 12.88 -9.20
N ASP A 132 -9.15 13.35 -8.04
CA ASP A 132 -10.06 13.56 -6.90
C ASP A 132 -11.04 14.73 -7.13
N SER A 133 -10.78 15.58 -8.14
CA SER A 133 -11.66 16.66 -8.53
C SER A 133 -12.92 16.20 -9.27
N ALA A 134 -12.95 14.99 -9.79
CA ALA A 134 -14.15 14.37 -10.31
C ALA A 134 -15.09 14.01 -9.15
N LYS A 135 -15.80 15.01 -8.64
CA LYS A 135 -17.01 14.78 -7.84
C LYS A 135 -17.93 13.95 -8.71
N GLY A 136 -18.22 12.73 -8.27
CA GLY A 136 -19.30 11.98 -8.88
C GLY A 136 -20.54 12.84 -8.92
N GLU A 137 -20.90 13.28 -10.10
CA GLU A 137 -22.27 13.65 -10.35
C GLU A 137 -23.03 12.34 -10.27
N ASP A 138 -23.80 12.23 -9.20
CA ASP A 138 -25.09 11.53 -9.08
C ASP A 138 -25.78 11.90 -7.79
#